data_5b17391ea8e31052f02e04c66041d9ba
#
_entry.id   5b17391ea8e31052f02e04c66041d9ba
#
_cell.length_a   1.000
_cell.length_b   1.000
_cell.length_c   1.000
_cell.angle_alpha   90.00
_cell.angle_beta   90.00
_cell.angle_gamma   90.00
#
_symmetry.space_group_name_H-M   'P 1'
#
loop_
_entity.id
_entity.type
_entity.pdbx_description
1 polymer ?
#
loop_
_entity_poly.entity_id
_entity_poly.type
_entity_poly.pdbx_seq_one_letter_code
_entity_poly.pdbx_strand_id
1 'polypeptide(L)'
;MMCPGDSAPEPFAPIPQLSSVPSPRQPSLRSGRRESPLFLWLCSSVTWMSVAVLAVLLVSVTQNAWGWLDWQFLSSFDSRFPHKAGILAGILGTLWVISLTILFSVPIGVGAAIYLEEYAGNNWLTHVIRVNLANLAGVPSIVYGILGLTVFVRMFGLFGPQGIISKYTGMEINGLFWIHSLDSYLIPLPFGRVVLSGGLTLSLLILPVIIIASQEALRAVPPSIRHASLALGATRWQTIQHQILPAATPGIMTGVILAISRAIGETAPLVMLGAMTFVYFGPGNIDSLADLKDHPQGLLKAPFDTFTVVPIQIFFWVQKFKPEFKSVAAAGIVVLLVILLLLNGLALLIRQRYSKHLRW
;
A
#
# COMPACT_ATOMS: atom_id res chain seq x y z
N MET A 1 16.63 14.63 -91.34
CA MET A 1 15.92 15.36 -90.33
C MET A 1 16.72 15.24 -89.05
N MET A 2 17.38 16.35 -88.67
CA MET A 2 18.31 16.43 -87.51
C MET A 2 17.52 16.56 -86.22
N CYS A 3 17.88 15.76 -85.20
CA CYS A 3 17.46 15.99 -83.77
C CYS A 3 18.43 17.02 -83.16
N PRO A 4 17.93 18.01 -82.45
CA PRO A 4 18.79 18.93 -81.73
C PRO A 4 18.93 18.51 -80.28
N GLY A 5 20.20 18.47 -79.87
CA GLY A 5 20.73 19.05 -78.66
C GLY A 5 20.47 18.37 -77.31
N ASP A 6 21.42 17.48 -76.96
CA ASP A 6 21.75 17.16 -75.56
C ASP A 6 22.30 18.42 -74.83
N SER A 7 21.52 19.03 -73.98
CA SER A 7 22.04 20.03 -73.06
C SER A 7 22.31 19.34 -71.73
N ALA A 8 23.58 19.22 -71.38
CA ALA A 8 24.05 18.75 -70.07
C ALA A 8 23.46 19.61 -68.93
N PRO A 9 23.06 19.00 -67.78
CA PRO A 9 22.59 19.75 -66.64
C PRO A 9 23.71 20.63 -66.05
N GLU A 10 23.41 21.88 -65.83
CA GLU A 10 24.31 22.82 -65.17
C GLU A 10 24.71 22.31 -63.78
N PRO A 11 25.97 22.51 -63.35
CA PRO A 11 26.44 22.13 -62.03
C PRO A 11 25.73 22.98 -60.97
N PHE A 12 25.15 22.31 -59.97
CA PHE A 12 24.51 22.93 -58.79
C PHE A 12 25.44 24.01 -58.23
N ALA A 13 24.87 25.24 -58.11
CA ALA A 13 25.55 26.33 -57.44
C ALA A 13 25.88 25.93 -55.98
N PRO A 14 27.11 26.25 -55.50
CA PRO A 14 27.49 25.93 -54.13
C PRO A 14 26.57 26.61 -53.14
N ILE A 15 26.02 25.82 -52.23
CA ILE A 15 25.18 26.29 -51.11
C ILE A 15 25.97 27.38 -50.38
N PRO A 16 25.42 28.62 -50.21
CA PRO A 16 26.10 29.64 -49.48
C PRO A 16 26.37 29.12 -48.06
N GLN A 17 27.64 29.13 -47.66
CA GLN A 17 28.05 28.82 -46.32
C GLN A 17 27.27 29.75 -45.36
N LEU A 18 26.33 29.19 -44.60
CA LEU A 18 25.70 29.86 -43.52
C LEU A 18 26.77 30.29 -42.51
N SER A 19 27.28 31.52 -42.74
CA SER A 19 28.19 32.20 -41.85
C SER A 19 27.52 32.21 -40.49
N SER A 20 28.11 31.49 -39.57
CA SER A 20 28.00 31.57 -38.11
C SER A 20 26.73 32.31 -37.60
N VAL A 21 25.63 31.58 -37.48
CA VAL A 21 24.56 31.98 -36.53
C VAL A 21 25.24 32.01 -35.18
N PRO A 22 25.31 33.18 -34.49
CA PRO A 22 25.86 33.22 -33.15
C PRO A 22 25.00 32.31 -32.28
N SER A 23 25.63 31.31 -31.68
CA SER A 23 24.96 30.39 -30.76
C SER A 23 24.21 31.27 -29.74
N PRO A 24 22.91 30.99 -29.50
CA PRO A 24 22.18 31.74 -28.47
C PRO A 24 22.98 31.59 -27.18
N ARG A 25 23.48 32.75 -26.66
CA ARG A 25 24.14 32.81 -25.35
C ARG A 25 23.18 32.15 -24.36
N GLN A 26 23.49 30.92 -23.94
CA GLN A 26 22.79 30.30 -22.83
C GLN A 26 22.88 31.31 -21.66
N PRO A 27 21.78 31.82 -21.14
CA PRO A 27 21.82 32.64 -19.96
C PRO A 27 22.52 31.78 -18.90
N SER A 28 23.63 32.29 -18.40
CA SER A 28 24.37 31.70 -17.30
C SER A 28 23.43 31.71 -16.08
N LEU A 29 22.68 30.64 -15.88
CA LEU A 29 21.84 30.36 -14.70
C LEU A 29 22.70 30.15 -13.44
N ARG A 30 23.89 30.71 -13.40
CA ARG A 30 24.72 30.86 -12.19
C ARG A 30 24.49 32.23 -11.55
N SER A 31 23.25 32.66 -11.43
CA SER A 31 22.89 33.51 -10.30
C SER A 31 22.74 32.56 -9.09
N GLY A 32 23.85 32.20 -8.52
CA GLY A 32 23.90 31.55 -7.23
C GLY A 32 23.17 32.44 -6.23
N ARG A 33 21.88 32.13 -5.99
CA ARG A 33 21.19 32.61 -4.80
C ARG A 33 22.10 32.17 -3.65
N ARG A 34 22.86 33.09 -3.08
CA ARG A 34 23.65 32.84 -1.86
C ARG A 34 22.61 32.49 -0.80
N GLU A 35 22.34 31.23 -0.67
CA GLU A 35 21.56 30.75 0.46
C GLU A 35 22.31 31.22 1.70
N SER A 36 21.63 31.96 2.56
CA SER A 36 22.28 32.48 3.76
C SER A 36 22.82 31.30 4.56
N PRO A 37 24.12 31.27 4.90
CA PRO A 37 24.69 30.12 5.61
C PRO A 37 23.93 29.83 6.92
N LEU A 38 23.34 30.86 7.50
CA LEU A 38 22.50 30.74 8.69
C LEU A 38 21.25 29.91 8.46
N PHE A 39 20.60 30.02 7.29
CA PHE A 39 19.44 29.21 6.94
C PHE A 39 19.83 27.73 6.76
N LEU A 40 20.94 27.44 6.09
CA LEU A 40 21.46 26.07 5.94
C LEU A 40 21.82 25.46 7.29
N TRP A 41 22.47 26.22 8.18
CA TRP A 41 22.80 25.78 9.53
C TRP A 41 21.53 25.49 10.35
N LEU A 42 20.52 26.33 10.26
CA LEU A 42 19.25 26.15 10.97
C LEU A 42 18.51 24.90 10.46
N CYS A 43 18.40 24.70 9.16
CA CYS A 43 17.78 23.50 8.58
C CYS A 43 18.55 22.23 8.98
N SER A 44 19.88 22.27 8.91
CA SER A 44 20.75 21.14 9.31
C SER A 44 20.59 20.82 10.80
N SER A 45 20.58 21.82 11.68
CA SER A 45 20.43 21.60 13.12
C SER A 45 19.08 20.99 13.49
N VAL A 46 17.98 21.43 12.87
CA VAL A 46 16.64 20.84 13.06
C VAL A 46 16.61 19.38 12.60
N THR A 47 17.24 19.09 11.47
CA THR A 47 17.32 17.72 10.94
C THR A 47 18.11 16.81 11.91
N TRP A 48 19.30 17.25 12.36
CA TRP A 48 20.09 16.46 13.31
C TRP A 48 19.41 16.30 14.67
N MET A 49 18.70 17.34 15.12
CA MET A 49 17.92 17.27 16.36
C MET A 49 16.80 16.22 16.24
N SER A 50 16.06 16.18 15.12
CA SER A 50 15.01 15.19 14.92
C SER A 50 15.55 13.75 14.88
N VAL A 51 16.73 13.55 14.23
CA VAL A 51 17.43 12.26 14.22
C VAL A 51 17.88 11.86 15.62
N ALA A 52 18.41 12.81 16.40
CA ALA A 52 18.84 12.56 17.78
C ALA A 52 17.66 12.15 18.68
N VAL A 53 16.52 12.85 18.58
CA VAL A 53 15.30 12.51 19.32
C VAL A 53 14.82 11.10 18.94
N LEU A 54 14.80 10.77 17.65
CA LEU A 54 14.44 9.42 17.20
C LEU A 54 15.38 8.35 17.76
N ALA A 55 16.70 8.62 17.72
CA ALA A 55 17.69 7.69 18.25
C ALA A 55 17.50 7.46 19.75
N VAL A 56 17.27 8.51 20.54
CA VAL A 56 17.01 8.41 21.98
C VAL A 56 15.76 7.60 22.25
N LEU A 57 14.67 7.81 21.50
CA LEU A 57 13.44 7.04 21.63
C LEU A 57 13.66 5.56 21.31
N LEU A 58 14.36 5.25 20.23
CA LEU A 58 14.66 3.86 19.87
C LEU A 58 15.52 3.16 20.92
N VAL A 59 16.54 3.84 21.45
CA VAL A 59 17.39 3.31 22.52
C VAL A 59 16.55 3.06 23.79
N SER A 60 15.72 4.03 24.18
CA SER A 60 14.83 3.90 25.35
C SER A 60 13.86 2.73 25.21
N VAL A 61 13.21 2.59 24.06
CA VAL A 61 12.28 1.47 23.79
C VAL A 61 13.04 0.15 23.83
N THR A 62 14.21 0.06 23.21
CA THR A 62 15.02 -1.16 23.19
C THR A 62 15.50 -1.55 24.59
N GLN A 63 15.92 -0.58 25.41
CA GLN A 63 16.33 -0.84 26.80
C GLN A 63 15.16 -1.37 27.64
N ASN A 64 13.95 -0.80 27.50
CA ASN A 64 12.77 -1.28 28.21
C ASN A 64 12.27 -2.64 27.70
N ALA A 65 12.54 -2.98 26.45
CA ALA A 65 12.20 -4.26 25.84
C ALA A 65 13.19 -5.38 26.24
N TRP A 66 14.42 -5.00 26.61
CA TRP A 66 15.47 -5.96 26.93
C TRP A 66 15.09 -6.82 28.13
N GLY A 67 15.15 -8.14 27.97
CA GLY A 67 14.69 -9.10 28.99
C GLY A 67 13.23 -9.57 28.83
N TRP A 68 12.47 -8.97 27.88
CA TRP A 68 11.11 -9.41 27.54
C TRP A 68 11.02 -9.98 26.12
N LEU A 69 12.08 -9.88 25.32
CA LEU A 69 12.19 -10.40 23.94
C LEU A 69 12.67 -11.86 23.96
N ASP A 70 11.91 -12.73 24.61
CA ASP A 70 12.18 -14.16 24.66
C ASP A 70 11.42 -14.91 23.56
N TRP A 71 11.88 -16.16 23.27
CA TRP A 71 11.16 -17.03 22.33
C TRP A 71 9.71 -17.28 22.77
N GLN A 72 9.47 -17.37 24.08
CA GLN A 72 8.12 -17.49 24.63
C GLN A 72 7.24 -16.29 24.25
N PHE A 73 7.76 -15.05 24.29
CA PHE A 73 7.02 -13.86 23.88
C PHE A 73 6.58 -13.89 22.41
N LEU A 74 7.42 -14.41 21.53
CA LEU A 74 7.12 -14.53 20.10
C LEU A 74 6.14 -15.67 19.78
N SER A 75 6.19 -16.76 20.54
CA SER A 75 5.45 -18.01 20.27
C SER A 75 4.17 -18.17 21.10
N SER A 76 3.90 -17.28 22.05
CA SER A 76 2.74 -17.37 22.94
C SER A 76 1.65 -16.36 22.57
N PHE A 77 0.43 -16.64 23.03
CA PHE A 77 -0.71 -15.72 22.95
C PHE A 77 -0.72 -14.72 24.09
N ASP A 78 -1.58 -13.70 24.01
CA ASP A 78 -1.73 -12.68 25.07
C ASP A 78 -2.19 -13.33 26.39
N SER A 79 -1.73 -12.78 27.50
CA SER A 79 -2.03 -13.25 28.85
C SER A 79 -2.31 -12.11 29.82
N ARG A 80 -3.06 -12.41 30.90
CA ARG A 80 -3.26 -11.49 32.02
C ARG A 80 -1.99 -11.34 32.88
N PHE A 81 -1.04 -12.26 32.75
CA PHE A 81 0.23 -12.25 33.44
C PHE A 81 1.32 -11.73 32.49
N PRO A 82 2.06 -10.66 32.87
CA PRO A 82 3.08 -10.07 32.00
C PRO A 82 4.10 -11.08 31.48
N HIS A 83 4.63 -11.94 32.37
CA HIS A 83 5.64 -12.94 32.02
C HIS A 83 5.13 -14.09 31.13
N LYS A 84 3.82 -14.22 30.92
CA LYS A 84 3.23 -15.21 30.01
C LYS A 84 2.58 -14.56 28.79
N ALA A 85 2.63 -13.24 28.72
CA ALA A 85 2.07 -12.51 27.58
C ALA A 85 2.94 -12.70 26.34
N GLY A 86 2.31 -13.01 25.22
CA GLY A 86 2.96 -13.17 23.93
C GLY A 86 2.27 -12.38 22.82
N ILE A 87 2.93 -12.27 21.68
CA ILE A 87 2.53 -11.42 20.55
C ILE A 87 2.09 -12.21 19.31
N LEU A 88 2.06 -13.53 19.39
CA LEU A 88 1.81 -14.42 18.24
C LEU A 88 0.50 -14.09 17.49
N ALA A 89 -0.61 -13.93 18.24
CA ALA A 89 -1.89 -13.57 17.64
C ALA A 89 -1.83 -12.24 16.86
N GLY A 90 -1.12 -11.26 17.40
CA GLY A 90 -0.89 -9.97 16.72
C GLY A 90 -0.08 -10.11 15.44
N ILE A 91 0.98 -10.92 15.45
CA ILE A 91 1.81 -11.18 14.26
C ILE A 91 0.99 -11.85 13.17
N LEU A 92 0.33 -12.96 13.48
CA LEU A 92 -0.49 -13.70 12.52
C LEU A 92 -1.62 -12.84 11.96
N GLY A 93 -2.34 -12.13 12.83
CA GLY A 93 -3.41 -11.23 12.39
C GLY A 93 -2.90 -10.08 11.53
N THR A 94 -1.74 -9.49 11.85
CA THR A 94 -1.12 -8.45 11.02
C THR A 94 -0.77 -8.99 9.64
N LEU A 95 -0.16 -10.17 9.55
CA LEU A 95 0.18 -10.80 8.27
C LEU A 95 -1.06 -11.08 7.42
N TRP A 96 -2.13 -11.60 8.02
CA TRP A 96 -3.39 -11.86 7.32
C TRP A 96 -4.06 -10.58 6.82
N VAL A 97 -4.20 -9.58 7.70
CA VAL A 97 -4.82 -8.29 7.33
C VAL A 97 -4.06 -7.61 6.21
N ILE A 98 -2.70 -7.57 6.30
CA ILE A 98 -1.87 -6.95 5.27
C ILE A 98 -1.92 -7.72 3.96
N SER A 99 -1.93 -9.06 4.00
CA SER A 99 -2.05 -9.89 2.79
C SER A 99 -3.35 -9.60 2.05
N LEU A 100 -4.48 -9.52 2.76
CA LEU A 100 -5.76 -9.13 2.17
C LEU A 100 -5.76 -7.68 1.69
N THR A 101 -5.16 -6.78 2.45
CA THR A 101 -5.01 -5.37 2.03
C THR A 101 -4.28 -5.25 0.70
N ILE A 102 -3.15 -5.95 0.55
CA ILE A 102 -2.39 -5.99 -0.71
C ILE A 102 -3.21 -6.60 -1.84
N LEU A 103 -3.86 -7.73 -1.56
CA LEU A 103 -4.66 -8.48 -2.55
C LEU A 103 -5.76 -7.60 -3.18
N PHE A 104 -6.42 -6.75 -2.40
CA PHE A 104 -7.48 -5.87 -2.89
C PHE A 104 -6.97 -4.52 -3.38
N SER A 105 -6.09 -3.85 -2.62
CA SER A 105 -5.71 -2.47 -2.92
C SER A 105 -4.77 -2.36 -4.13
N VAL A 106 -3.84 -3.30 -4.32
CA VAL A 106 -2.84 -3.18 -5.38
C VAL A 106 -3.47 -3.38 -6.76
N PRO A 107 -4.22 -4.46 -7.05
CA PRO A 107 -4.83 -4.64 -8.35
C PRO A 107 -5.84 -3.52 -8.69
N ILE A 108 -6.68 -3.16 -7.72
CA ILE A 108 -7.68 -2.10 -7.91
C ILE A 108 -7.01 -0.75 -8.10
N GLY A 109 -6.02 -0.41 -7.27
CA GLY A 109 -5.32 0.87 -7.32
C GLY A 109 -4.51 1.06 -8.61
N VAL A 110 -3.74 0.05 -9.00
CA VAL A 110 -2.96 0.08 -10.24
C VAL A 110 -3.89 0.08 -11.46
N GLY A 111 -4.94 -0.74 -11.45
CA GLY A 111 -5.94 -0.76 -12.53
C GLY A 111 -6.65 0.58 -12.71
N ALA A 112 -7.05 1.22 -11.60
CA ALA A 112 -7.66 2.55 -11.62
C ALA A 112 -6.67 3.61 -12.14
N ALA A 113 -5.40 3.55 -11.74
CA ALA A 113 -4.37 4.46 -12.23
C ALA A 113 -4.15 4.32 -13.73
N ILE A 114 -4.06 3.09 -14.25
CA ILE A 114 -3.94 2.83 -15.70
C ILE A 114 -5.16 3.39 -16.43
N TYR A 115 -6.37 3.14 -15.94
CA TYR A 115 -7.57 3.67 -16.55
C TYR A 115 -7.57 5.20 -16.60
N LEU A 116 -7.27 5.85 -15.47
CA LEU A 116 -7.30 7.32 -15.36
C LEU A 116 -6.19 8.01 -16.16
N GLU A 117 -5.06 7.34 -16.41
CA GLU A 117 -3.92 7.94 -17.11
C GLU A 117 -3.92 7.64 -18.61
N GLU A 118 -4.28 6.42 -19.01
CA GLU A 118 -4.14 5.95 -20.39
C GLU A 118 -5.46 5.92 -21.18
N TYR A 119 -6.60 5.74 -20.50
CA TYR A 119 -7.91 5.61 -21.15
C TYR A 119 -8.83 6.80 -20.91
N ALA A 120 -8.79 7.36 -19.70
CA ALA A 120 -9.70 8.45 -19.36
C ALA A 120 -9.34 9.72 -20.15
N GLY A 121 -10.28 10.21 -20.92
CA GLY A 121 -10.16 11.51 -21.61
C GLY A 121 -10.09 12.68 -20.62
N ASN A 122 -9.74 13.86 -21.13
CA ASN A 122 -9.67 15.08 -20.31
C ASN A 122 -11.09 15.67 -20.11
N ASN A 123 -12.00 14.87 -19.53
CA ASN A 123 -13.40 15.22 -19.30
C ASN A 123 -13.59 15.78 -17.87
N TRP A 124 -14.68 16.53 -17.67
CA TRP A 124 -15.07 17.04 -16.35
C TRP A 124 -15.14 15.92 -15.29
N LEU A 125 -15.71 14.76 -15.62
CA LEU A 125 -15.82 13.62 -14.69
C LEU A 125 -14.44 13.14 -14.24
N THR A 126 -13.49 12.99 -15.15
CA THR A 126 -12.12 12.59 -14.83
C THR A 126 -11.44 13.61 -13.92
N HIS A 127 -11.67 14.89 -14.15
CA HIS A 127 -11.15 15.95 -13.30
C HIS A 127 -11.72 15.86 -11.87
N VAL A 128 -13.04 15.68 -11.72
CA VAL A 128 -13.71 15.49 -10.42
C VAL A 128 -13.15 14.27 -9.70
N ILE A 129 -12.94 13.15 -10.37
CA ILE A 129 -12.37 11.94 -9.76
C ILE A 129 -10.95 12.22 -9.26
N ARG A 130 -10.09 12.87 -10.04
CA ARG A 130 -8.70 13.19 -9.64
C ARG A 130 -8.66 14.11 -8.41
N VAL A 131 -9.49 15.14 -8.38
CA VAL A 131 -9.58 16.06 -7.23
C VAL A 131 -10.07 15.31 -5.99
N ASN A 132 -11.09 14.46 -6.12
CA ASN A 132 -11.57 13.67 -5.00
C ASN A 132 -10.52 12.66 -4.48
N LEU A 133 -9.77 12.00 -5.36
CA LEU A 133 -8.69 11.10 -4.95
C LEU A 133 -7.62 11.84 -4.13
N ALA A 134 -7.23 13.04 -4.55
CA ALA A 134 -6.28 13.85 -3.80
C ALA A 134 -6.84 14.27 -2.42
N ASN A 135 -8.12 14.64 -2.36
CA ASN A 135 -8.79 14.97 -1.09
C ASN A 135 -8.91 13.75 -0.18
N LEU A 136 -9.28 12.58 -0.72
CA LEU A 136 -9.39 11.33 0.03
C LEU A 136 -8.05 10.94 0.67
N ALA A 137 -6.92 11.14 0.00
CA ALA A 137 -5.60 10.87 0.58
C ALA A 137 -5.31 11.69 1.84
N GLY A 138 -5.97 12.84 2.02
CA GLY A 138 -5.86 13.73 3.19
C GLY A 138 -6.87 13.46 4.31
N VAL A 139 -7.82 12.55 4.12
CA VAL A 139 -8.85 12.24 5.13
C VAL A 139 -8.22 11.54 6.35
N PRO A 140 -8.56 11.94 7.59
CA PRO A 140 -8.08 11.25 8.79
C PRO A 140 -8.42 9.76 8.78
N SER A 141 -7.46 8.90 9.15
CA SER A 141 -7.59 7.44 9.08
C SER A 141 -8.76 6.87 9.89
N ILE A 142 -9.13 7.55 10.98
CA ILE A 142 -10.27 7.18 11.83
C ILE A 142 -11.61 7.20 11.06
N VAL A 143 -11.77 8.11 10.09
CA VAL A 143 -12.97 8.21 9.25
C VAL A 143 -13.13 6.96 8.38
N TYR A 144 -12.02 6.44 7.85
CA TYR A 144 -12.02 5.16 7.13
C TYR A 144 -12.41 3.99 8.02
N GLY A 145 -12.05 4.03 9.31
CA GLY A 145 -12.48 3.04 10.28
C GLY A 145 -13.99 3.05 10.51
N ILE A 146 -14.60 4.23 10.66
CA ILE A 146 -16.06 4.38 10.78
C ILE A 146 -16.76 3.94 9.50
N LEU A 147 -16.21 4.31 8.34
CA LEU A 147 -16.71 3.87 7.04
C LEU A 147 -16.65 2.34 6.93
N GLY A 148 -15.52 1.73 7.27
CA GLY A 148 -15.33 0.28 7.27
C GLY A 148 -16.30 -0.45 8.20
N LEU A 149 -16.53 0.09 9.39
CA LEU A 149 -17.53 -0.44 10.33
C LEU A 149 -18.94 -0.43 9.72
N THR A 150 -19.30 0.63 9.02
CA THR A 150 -20.64 0.77 8.43
C THR A 150 -20.80 -0.07 7.17
N VAL A 151 -19.79 -0.03 6.27
CA VAL A 151 -19.85 -0.68 4.94
C VAL A 151 -19.60 -2.18 5.04
N PHE A 152 -18.51 -2.58 5.74
CA PHE A 152 -18.08 -3.99 5.73
C PHE A 152 -18.60 -4.77 6.94
N VAL A 153 -18.48 -4.21 8.15
CA VAL A 153 -18.91 -4.95 9.36
C VAL A 153 -20.42 -5.05 9.44
N ARG A 154 -21.12 -3.93 9.23
CA ARG A 154 -22.58 -3.86 9.34
C ARG A 154 -23.29 -3.96 8.00
N MET A 155 -22.60 -3.80 6.88
CA MET A 155 -23.17 -3.78 5.53
C MET A 155 -24.43 -2.89 5.43
N PHE A 156 -24.34 -1.67 6.00
CA PHE A 156 -25.44 -0.71 6.12
C PHE A 156 -26.70 -1.25 6.83
N GLY A 157 -26.57 -2.35 7.59
CA GLY A 157 -27.72 -3.02 8.20
C GLY A 157 -28.67 -3.70 7.22
N LEU A 158 -28.17 -4.04 6.02
CA LEU A 158 -29.00 -4.69 4.98
C LEU A 158 -29.26 -6.16 5.29
N PHE A 159 -28.25 -6.88 5.81
CA PHE A 159 -28.25 -8.33 6.01
C PHE A 159 -28.36 -8.71 7.48
N GLY A 160 -28.66 -9.99 7.74
CA GLY A 160 -28.83 -10.57 9.07
C GLY A 160 -30.29 -10.60 9.57
N PRO A 161 -30.53 -11.16 10.77
CA PRO A 161 -31.89 -11.39 11.30
C PRO A 161 -32.73 -10.12 11.50
N GLN A 162 -32.09 -8.99 11.76
CA GLN A 162 -32.73 -7.66 11.91
C GLN A 162 -32.43 -6.72 10.74
N GLY A 163 -31.92 -7.26 9.63
CA GLY A 163 -31.56 -6.48 8.45
C GLY A 163 -32.76 -5.89 7.73
N ILE A 164 -32.51 -4.82 6.98
CA ILE A 164 -33.57 -4.15 6.19
C ILE A 164 -34.21 -5.15 5.21
N ILE A 165 -33.41 -5.99 4.55
CA ILE A 165 -33.90 -7.01 3.60
C ILE A 165 -34.80 -8.00 4.30
N SER A 166 -34.40 -8.55 5.45
CA SER A 166 -35.22 -9.48 6.25
C SER A 166 -36.56 -8.86 6.65
N LYS A 167 -36.55 -7.58 7.05
CA LYS A 167 -37.76 -6.85 7.47
C LYS A 167 -38.76 -6.66 6.31
N TYR A 168 -38.29 -6.45 5.07
CA TYR A 168 -39.18 -6.20 3.93
C TYR A 168 -39.54 -7.45 3.13
N THR A 169 -38.65 -8.44 3.06
CA THR A 169 -38.85 -9.66 2.25
C THR A 169 -39.24 -10.89 3.07
N GLY A 170 -39.10 -10.83 4.39
CA GLY A 170 -39.27 -12.00 5.27
C GLY A 170 -38.17 -13.08 5.10
N MET A 171 -37.15 -12.82 4.27
CA MET A 171 -36.04 -13.75 4.03
C MET A 171 -34.81 -13.32 4.81
N GLU A 172 -34.27 -14.19 5.64
CA GLU A 172 -32.99 -13.99 6.30
C GLU A 172 -31.85 -14.41 5.39
N ILE A 173 -31.02 -13.45 4.96
CA ILE A 173 -29.80 -13.71 4.20
C ILE A 173 -28.64 -13.66 5.18
N ASN A 174 -28.17 -14.83 5.62
CA ASN A 174 -27.09 -14.98 6.59
C ASN A 174 -25.73 -15.29 5.94
N GLY A 175 -25.68 -15.49 4.63
CA GLY A 175 -24.44 -15.73 3.90
C GLY A 175 -24.64 -16.17 2.46
N LEU A 176 -23.52 -16.26 1.73
CA LEU A 176 -23.45 -16.74 0.34
C LEU A 176 -22.69 -18.07 0.30
N PHE A 177 -23.13 -19.00 -0.55
CA PHE A 177 -22.52 -20.31 -0.77
C PHE A 177 -22.42 -21.15 0.51
N TRP A 178 -23.49 -21.89 0.81
CA TRP A 178 -23.50 -22.89 1.89
C TRP A 178 -22.57 -24.05 1.55
N ILE A 179 -21.58 -24.30 2.42
CA ILE A 179 -20.67 -25.45 2.29
C ILE A 179 -21.06 -26.53 3.27
N HIS A 180 -21.59 -27.66 2.76
CA HIS A 180 -22.07 -28.77 3.57
C HIS A 180 -20.97 -29.42 4.42
N SER A 181 -19.72 -29.45 3.93
CA SER A 181 -18.58 -30.02 4.67
C SER A 181 -18.11 -29.19 5.86
N LEU A 182 -18.48 -27.90 5.92
CA LEU A 182 -18.09 -26.96 6.98
C LEU A 182 -19.27 -26.57 7.88
N ASP A 183 -20.48 -27.01 7.53
CA ASP A 183 -21.75 -26.63 8.18
C ASP A 183 -21.88 -25.12 8.38
N SER A 184 -21.38 -24.35 7.41
CA SER A 184 -21.32 -22.88 7.46
C SER A 184 -21.34 -22.27 6.07
N TYR A 185 -21.70 -20.97 5.98
CA TYR A 185 -21.56 -20.19 4.76
C TYR A 185 -20.10 -19.92 4.45
N LEU A 186 -19.69 -20.02 3.17
CA LEU A 186 -18.36 -19.61 2.72
C LEU A 186 -18.14 -18.12 2.98
N ILE A 187 -19.16 -17.30 2.72
CA ILE A 187 -19.13 -15.86 2.93
C ILE A 187 -20.28 -15.51 3.87
N PRO A 188 -20.04 -15.32 5.19
CA PRO A 188 -21.06 -14.87 6.12
C PRO A 188 -21.48 -13.42 5.82
N LEU A 189 -22.77 -13.12 5.95
CA LEU A 189 -23.32 -11.77 5.78
C LEU A 189 -24.19 -11.40 6.99
N PRO A 190 -23.96 -10.22 7.60
CA PRO A 190 -22.87 -9.28 7.38
C PRO A 190 -21.50 -9.86 7.77
N PHE A 191 -20.41 -9.36 7.21
CA PHE A 191 -19.06 -9.92 7.47
C PHE A 191 -18.70 -9.93 8.95
N GLY A 192 -19.11 -8.90 9.70
CA GLY A 192 -18.73 -8.79 11.10
C GLY A 192 -17.32 -8.23 11.31
N ARG A 193 -16.82 -8.35 12.53
CA ARG A 193 -15.50 -7.87 12.95
C ARG A 193 -14.43 -8.91 12.69
N VAL A 194 -14.14 -9.15 11.42
CA VAL A 194 -13.26 -10.22 10.94
C VAL A 194 -12.06 -9.66 10.18
N VAL A 195 -11.06 -10.51 9.94
CA VAL A 195 -9.84 -10.18 9.20
C VAL A 195 -10.15 -9.51 7.86
N LEU A 196 -11.14 -10.04 7.12
CA LEU A 196 -11.56 -9.50 5.82
C LEU A 196 -12.03 -8.05 5.93
N SER A 197 -12.89 -7.75 6.91
CA SER A 197 -13.36 -6.37 7.14
C SER A 197 -12.22 -5.42 7.48
N GLY A 198 -11.22 -5.89 8.26
CA GLY A 198 -9.99 -5.17 8.55
C GLY A 198 -9.17 -4.89 7.30
N GLY A 199 -8.91 -5.92 6.50
CA GLY A 199 -8.16 -5.82 5.25
C GLY A 199 -8.81 -4.90 4.23
N LEU A 200 -10.14 -4.99 4.04
CA LEU A 200 -10.89 -4.10 3.15
C LEU A 200 -10.88 -2.65 3.63
N THR A 201 -10.99 -2.42 4.94
CA THR A 201 -10.92 -1.06 5.51
C THR A 201 -9.56 -0.42 5.30
N LEU A 202 -8.46 -1.16 5.54
CA LEU A 202 -7.11 -0.69 5.24
C LEU A 202 -6.90 -0.51 3.73
N SER A 203 -7.50 -1.37 2.90
CA SER A 203 -7.46 -1.22 1.44
C SER A 203 -8.05 0.10 1.00
N LEU A 204 -9.23 0.49 1.52
CA LEU A 204 -9.84 1.79 1.22
C LEU A 204 -8.94 2.96 1.63
N LEU A 205 -8.26 2.84 2.77
CA LEU A 205 -7.38 3.88 3.29
C LEU A 205 -6.15 4.10 2.41
N ILE A 206 -5.51 3.04 1.91
CA ILE A 206 -4.28 3.16 1.12
C ILE A 206 -4.54 3.26 -0.38
N LEU A 207 -5.75 2.95 -0.85
CA LEU A 207 -6.11 2.93 -2.27
C LEU A 207 -5.86 4.28 -2.96
N PRO A 208 -6.23 5.46 -2.41
CA PRO A 208 -5.91 6.75 -3.03
C PRO A 208 -4.40 6.97 -3.18
N VAL A 209 -3.60 6.55 -2.20
CA VAL A 209 -2.14 6.68 -2.22
C VAL A 209 -1.53 5.83 -3.34
N ILE A 210 -2.00 4.57 -3.48
CA ILE A 210 -1.54 3.67 -4.54
C ILE A 210 -1.93 4.23 -5.92
N ILE A 211 -3.16 4.73 -6.08
CA ILE A 211 -3.62 5.30 -7.35
C ILE A 211 -2.74 6.48 -7.75
N ILE A 212 -2.56 7.45 -6.86
CA ILE A 212 -1.77 8.66 -7.15
C ILE A 212 -0.32 8.29 -7.48
N ALA A 213 0.33 7.46 -6.67
CA ALA A 213 1.71 7.04 -6.90
C ALA A 213 1.87 6.27 -8.21
N SER A 214 0.89 5.43 -8.55
CA SER A 214 0.89 4.68 -9.82
C SER A 214 0.67 5.61 -11.02
N GLN A 215 -0.21 6.62 -10.91
CA GLN A 215 -0.38 7.64 -11.96
C GLN A 215 0.93 8.41 -12.20
N GLU A 216 1.61 8.85 -11.14
CA GLU A 216 2.88 9.56 -11.27
C GLU A 216 3.96 8.68 -11.93
N ALA A 217 4.00 7.38 -11.57
CA ALA A 217 4.91 6.43 -12.20
C ALA A 217 4.63 6.22 -13.70
N LEU A 218 3.34 6.16 -14.08
CA LEU A 218 2.93 6.05 -15.49
C LEU A 218 3.24 7.32 -16.28
N ARG A 219 3.07 8.51 -15.69
CA ARG A 219 3.43 9.80 -16.30
C ARG A 219 4.92 9.97 -16.50
N ALA A 220 5.73 9.41 -15.63
CA ALA A 220 7.19 9.47 -15.75
C ALA A 220 7.73 8.74 -16.98
N VAL A 221 6.95 7.85 -17.61
CA VAL A 221 7.34 7.16 -18.87
C VAL A 221 7.30 8.15 -20.02
N PRO A 222 8.41 8.33 -20.79
CA PRO A 222 8.47 9.27 -21.89
C PRO A 222 7.39 9.05 -22.94
N PRO A 223 6.73 10.10 -23.45
CA PRO A 223 5.67 9.96 -24.47
C PRO A 223 6.20 9.42 -25.80
N SER A 224 7.50 9.54 -26.08
CA SER A 224 8.15 8.98 -27.26
C SER A 224 7.98 7.46 -27.36
N ILE A 225 8.02 6.74 -26.23
CA ILE A 225 7.81 5.28 -26.18
C ILE A 225 6.38 4.95 -26.62
N ARG A 226 5.39 5.72 -26.16
CA ARG A 226 3.98 5.56 -26.55
C ARG A 226 3.78 5.76 -28.04
N HIS A 227 4.32 6.88 -28.58
CA HIS A 227 4.21 7.19 -30.01
C HIS A 227 4.94 6.19 -30.87
N ALA A 228 6.13 5.74 -30.50
CA ALA A 228 6.88 4.73 -31.26
C ALA A 228 6.12 3.40 -31.34
N SER A 229 5.57 2.91 -30.24
CA SER A 229 4.79 1.67 -30.21
C SER A 229 3.53 1.76 -31.08
N LEU A 230 2.80 2.87 -31.01
CA LEU A 230 1.59 3.10 -31.83
C LEU A 230 1.95 3.24 -33.32
N ALA A 231 3.08 3.87 -33.66
CA ALA A 231 3.55 4.01 -35.04
C ALA A 231 3.90 2.65 -35.69
N LEU A 232 4.32 1.67 -34.86
CA LEU A 232 4.54 0.28 -35.31
C LEU A 232 3.23 -0.53 -35.43
N GLY A 233 2.07 0.08 -35.25
CA GLY A 233 0.77 -0.57 -35.37
C GLY A 233 0.28 -1.30 -34.12
N ALA A 234 0.92 -1.13 -32.97
CA ALA A 234 0.45 -1.71 -31.72
C ALA A 234 -0.85 -1.05 -31.27
N THR A 235 -1.78 -1.82 -30.69
CA THR A 235 -2.98 -1.30 -30.03
C THR A 235 -2.62 -0.57 -28.72
N ARG A 236 -3.50 0.28 -28.23
CA ARG A 236 -3.31 0.96 -26.92
C ARG A 236 -3.01 -0.03 -25.81
N TRP A 237 -3.77 -1.12 -25.72
CA TRP A 237 -3.54 -2.14 -24.69
C TRP A 237 -2.19 -2.84 -24.81
N GLN A 238 -1.77 -3.20 -26.04
CA GLN A 238 -0.45 -3.78 -26.28
C GLN A 238 0.67 -2.81 -25.88
N THR A 239 0.53 -1.52 -26.21
CA THR A 239 1.48 -0.48 -25.80
C THR A 239 1.57 -0.38 -24.27
N ILE A 240 0.43 -0.38 -23.57
CA ILE A 240 0.40 -0.32 -22.12
C ILE A 240 1.07 -1.56 -21.50
N GLN A 241 0.65 -2.74 -21.92
CA GLN A 241 1.07 -4.00 -21.32
C GLN A 241 2.56 -4.30 -21.55
N HIS A 242 3.08 -4.01 -22.76
CA HIS A 242 4.43 -4.42 -23.14
C HIS A 242 5.48 -3.32 -23.02
N GLN A 243 5.09 -2.06 -23.00
CA GLN A 243 6.04 -0.94 -22.98
C GLN A 243 5.87 -0.06 -21.71
N ILE A 244 4.66 0.47 -21.48
CA ILE A 244 4.44 1.46 -20.43
C ILE A 244 4.47 0.82 -19.04
N LEU A 245 3.70 -0.25 -18.84
CA LEU A 245 3.58 -0.90 -17.53
C LEU A 245 4.92 -1.48 -17.04
N PRO A 246 5.71 -2.21 -17.87
CA PRO A 246 7.05 -2.62 -17.45
C PRO A 246 7.96 -1.44 -17.09
N ALA A 247 7.96 -0.37 -17.91
CA ALA A 247 8.78 0.82 -17.65
C ALA A 247 8.36 1.56 -16.36
N ALA A 248 7.05 1.62 -16.04
CA ALA A 248 6.51 2.26 -14.84
C ALA A 248 6.60 1.37 -13.58
N THR A 249 6.76 0.06 -13.72
CA THR A 249 6.73 -0.92 -12.61
C THR A 249 7.64 -0.53 -11.44
N PRO A 250 8.90 -0.08 -11.61
CA PRO A 250 9.75 0.30 -10.48
C PRO A 250 9.17 1.47 -9.66
N GLY A 251 8.52 2.43 -10.34
CA GLY A 251 7.83 3.56 -9.71
C GLY A 251 6.57 3.11 -8.97
N ILE A 252 5.72 2.31 -9.62
CA ILE A 252 4.51 1.73 -9.03
C ILE A 252 4.87 0.94 -7.78
N MET A 253 5.87 0.04 -7.86
CA MET A 253 6.33 -0.75 -6.71
C MET A 253 6.77 0.13 -5.55
N THR A 254 7.44 1.25 -5.82
CA THR A 254 7.83 2.20 -4.77
C THR A 254 6.63 2.78 -4.05
N GLY A 255 5.61 3.23 -4.79
CA GLY A 255 4.37 3.75 -4.23
C GLY A 255 3.61 2.71 -3.42
N VAL A 256 3.52 1.48 -3.93
CA VAL A 256 2.88 0.35 -3.24
C VAL A 256 3.61 0.03 -1.92
N ILE A 257 4.95 -0.04 -1.93
CA ILE A 257 5.74 -0.29 -0.71
C ILE A 257 5.48 0.78 0.35
N LEU A 258 5.48 2.05 -0.03
CA LEU A 258 5.19 3.16 0.89
C LEU A 258 3.78 3.09 1.46
N ALA A 259 2.79 2.76 0.63
CA ALA A 259 1.40 2.61 1.06
C ALA A 259 1.22 1.44 2.05
N ILE A 260 1.84 0.29 1.78
CA ILE A 260 1.80 -0.88 2.66
C ILE A 260 2.51 -0.60 3.98
N SER A 261 3.69 0.05 3.95
CA SER A 261 4.43 0.44 5.15
C SER A 261 3.58 1.31 6.08
N ARG A 262 2.80 2.23 5.50
CA ARG A 262 1.84 3.04 6.23
C ARG A 262 0.74 2.18 6.84
N ALA A 263 0.13 1.28 6.05
CA ALA A 263 -0.96 0.42 6.51
C ALA A 263 -0.58 -0.46 7.71
N ILE A 264 0.66 -0.97 7.77
CA ILE A 264 1.17 -1.80 8.88
C ILE A 264 1.12 -1.06 10.22
N GLY A 265 1.41 0.24 10.21
CA GLY A 265 1.43 1.07 11.42
C GLY A 265 0.07 1.66 11.80
N GLU A 266 -0.97 1.53 10.98
CA GLU A 266 -2.25 2.17 11.20
C GLU A 266 -3.12 1.40 12.21
N THR A 267 -3.29 2.00 13.38
CA THR A 267 -4.11 1.44 14.48
C THR A 267 -5.53 1.97 14.48
N ALA A 268 -5.71 3.28 14.20
CA ALA A 268 -6.97 3.98 14.39
C ALA A 268 -8.16 3.38 13.63
N PRO A 269 -8.09 3.04 12.33
CA PRO A 269 -9.22 2.45 11.62
C PRO A 269 -9.59 1.07 12.14
N LEU A 270 -8.61 0.27 12.57
CA LEU A 270 -8.85 -1.07 13.07
C LEU A 270 -9.47 -1.08 14.47
N VAL A 271 -9.09 -0.12 15.34
CA VAL A 271 -9.74 0.09 16.64
C VAL A 271 -11.19 0.49 16.45
N MET A 272 -11.49 1.41 15.51
CA MET A 272 -12.86 1.85 15.23
C MET A 272 -13.72 0.73 14.65
N LEU A 273 -13.12 -0.14 13.84
CA LEU A 273 -13.76 -1.33 13.31
C LEU A 273 -14.13 -2.33 14.43
N GLY A 274 -13.39 -2.28 15.55
CA GLY A 274 -13.58 -3.15 16.71
C GLY A 274 -12.80 -4.46 16.61
N ALA A 275 -11.58 -4.40 16.08
CA ALA A 275 -10.65 -5.53 16.20
C ALA A 275 -10.48 -5.92 17.67
N MET A 276 -10.37 -7.23 17.92
CA MET A 276 -10.37 -7.76 19.27
C MET A 276 -9.08 -7.41 20.03
N THR A 277 -9.26 -7.16 21.33
CA THR A 277 -8.17 -6.80 22.24
C THR A 277 -7.45 -8.03 22.81
N PHE A 278 -8.10 -9.18 22.75
CA PHE A 278 -7.68 -10.40 23.42
C PHE A 278 -8.07 -11.60 22.58
N VAL A 279 -7.10 -12.23 21.95
CA VAL A 279 -7.27 -13.38 21.05
C VAL A 279 -6.27 -14.47 21.43
N TYR A 280 -6.79 -15.69 21.60
CA TYR A 280 -6.02 -16.87 22.02
C TYR A 280 -5.77 -17.88 20.89
N PHE A 281 -6.05 -17.52 19.66
CA PHE A 281 -5.87 -18.38 18.48
C PHE A 281 -5.47 -17.55 17.28
N GLY A 282 -4.78 -18.17 16.34
CA GLY A 282 -4.52 -17.56 15.04
C GLY A 282 -5.76 -17.64 14.13
N PRO A 283 -5.93 -16.70 13.17
CA PRO A 283 -7.02 -16.76 12.20
C PRO A 283 -7.00 -18.10 11.44
N GLY A 284 -8.15 -18.79 11.41
CA GLY A 284 -8.27 -20.14 10.83
C GLY A 284 -7.75 -21.27 11.72
N ASN A 285 -7.46 -21.01 13.02
CA ASN A 285 -6.76 -21.91 13.93
C ASN A 285 -5.39 -22.37 13.36
N ILE A 286 -4.72 -21.48 12.63
CA ILE A 286 -3.40 -21.69 12.06
C ILE A 286 -2.40 -20.98 12.95
N ASP A 287 -1.83 -21.72 13.90
CA ASP A 287 -0.85 -21.18 14.87
C ASP A 287 0.59 -21.49 14.44
N SER A 288 0.77 -22.49 13.56
CA SER A 288 2.06 -22.93 13.03
C SER A 288 2.00 -23.31 11.54
N LEU A 289 3.16 -23.40 10.90
CA LEU A 289 3.28 -23.90 9.52
C LEU A 289 2.85 -25.38 9.38
N ALA A 290 2.88 -26.15 10.47
CA ALA A 290 2.41 -27.53 10.50
C ALA A 290 0.88 -27.57 10.39
N ASP A 291 0.17 -26.73 11.12
CA ASP A 291 -1.29 -26.64 11.10
C ASP A 291 -1.85 -26.32 9.70
N LEU A 292 -1.08 -25.54 8.93
CA LEU A 292 -1.43 -25.22 7.54
C LEU A 292 -1.48 -26.47 6.64
N LYS A 293 -0.64 -27.45 6.96
CA LYS A 293 -0.56 -28.71 6.21
C LYS A 293 -1.63 -29.70 6.64
N ASP A 294 -1.93 -29.74 7.95
CA ASP A 294 -2.89 -30.67 8.53
C ASP A 294 -4.35 -30.21 8.35
N HIS A 295 -4.58 -28.90 8.35
CA HIS A 295 -5.90 -28.29 8.24
C HIS A 295 -5.98 -27.22 7.14
N PRO A 296 -5.88 -27.57 5.84
CA PRO A 296 -5.92 -26.61 4.73
C PRO A 296 -7.24 -25.82 4.65
N GLN A 297 -8.32 -26.34 5.25
CA GLN A 297 -9.62 -25.67 5.33
C GLN A 297 -9.57 -24.41 6.23
N GLY A 298 -8.61 -24.32 7.16
CA GLY A 298 -8.37 -23.15 7.98
C GLY A 298 -8.05 -21.90 7.15
N LEU A 299 -7.35 -22.06 6.02
CA LEU A 299 -7.05 -20.95 5.09
C LEU A 299 -8.31 -20.27 4.55
N LEU A 300 -9.38 -21.02 4.28
CA LEU A 300 -10.65 -20.48 3.79
C LEU A 300 -11.44 -19.80 4.90
N LYS A 301 -11.28 -20.24 6.15
CA LYS A 301 -11.96 -19.66 7.31
C LYS A 301 -11.24 -18.45 7.86
N ALA A 302 -9.91 -18.39 7.78
CA ALA A 302 -9.09 -17.33 8.34
C ALA A 302 -9.54 -15.89 7.98
N PRO A 303 -9.99 -15.56 6.75
CA PRO A 303 -10.50 -14.22 6.44
C PRO A 303 -11.76 -13.85 7.23
N PHE A 304 -12.53 -14.81 7.71
CA PHE A 304 -13.81 -14.63 8.40
C PHE A 304 -13.71 -14.81 9.91
N ASP A 305 -12.51 -15.06 10.42
CA ASP A 305 -12.27 -15.13 11.86
C ASP A 305 -12.00 -13.77 12.48
N THR A 306 -12.22 -13.72 13.79
CA THR A 306 -11.84 -12.55 14.60
C THR A 306 -10.35 -12.43 14.67
N PHE A 307 -9.84 -11.21 14.79
CA PHE A 307 -8.41 -10.93 14.73
C PHE A 307 -7.98 -9.83 15.70
N THR A 308 -6.71 -9.83 16.00
CA THR A 308 -5.98 -8.68 16.55
C THR A 308 -4.78 -8.38 15.65
N VAL A 309 -4.16 -7.23 15.80
CA VAL A 309 -2.93 -6.86 15.10
C VAL A 309 -1.93 -6.31 16.09
N VAL A 310 -0.64 -6.40 15.76
CA VAL A 310 0.45 -5.95 16.65
C VAL A 310 0.24 -4.53 17.16
N PRO A 311 -0.09 -3.51 16.35
CA PRO A 311 -0.30 -2.15 16.86
C PRO A 311 -1.45 -2.05 17.88
N ILE A 312 -2.53 -2.79 17.70
CA ILE A 312 -3.66 -2.81 18.63
C ILE A 312 -3.25 -3.49 19.95
N GLN A 313 -2.54 -4.60 19.88
CA GLN A 313 -2.07 -5.31 21.05
C GLN A 313 -1.13 -4.46 21.90
N ILE A 314 -0.19 -3.74 21.27
CA ILE A 314 0.68 -2.77 21.93
C ILE A 314 -0.16 -1.68 22.62
N PHE A 315 -1.12 -1.10 21.91
CA PHE A 315 -1.98 -0.05 22.43
C PHE A 315 -2.71 -0.48 23.70
N PHE A 316 -3.24 -1.69 23.76
CA PHE A 316 -3.90 -2.22 24.95
C PHE A 316 -2.94 -2.56 26.08
N TRP A 317 -1.74 -3.07 25.80
CA TRP A 317 -0.74 -3.32 26.84
C TRP A 317 -0.32 -2.02 27.55
N VAL A 318 -0.16 -0.93 26.80
CA VAL A 318 0.16 0.38 27.39
C VAL A 318 -0.93 0.87 28.35
N GLN A 319 -2.19 0.49 28.12
CA GLN A 319 -3.35 0.89 28.96
C GLN A 319 -3.55 0.00 30.18
N LYS A 320 -2.89 -1.17 30.26
CA LYS A 320 -3.00 -2.06 31.43
C LYS A 320 -2.38 -1.41 32.68
N PHE A 321 -3.03 -1.57 33.84
CA PHE A 321 -2.64 -0.94 35.10
C PHE A 321 -1.26 -1.39 35.61
N LYS A 322 -0.83 -2.63 35.34
CA LYS A 322 0.45 -3.17 35.80
C LYS A 322 1.61 -2.54 35.01
N PRO A 323 2.60 -1.92 35.69
CA PRO A 323 3.70 -1.23 35.03
C PRO A 323 4.56 -2.13 34.15
N GLU A 324 4.65 -3.42 34.48
CA GLU A 324 5.39 -4.43 33.69
C GLU A 324 4.87 -4.56 32.26
N PHE A 325 3.57 -4.31 32.02
CA PHE A 325 3.02 -4.32 30.65
C PHE A 325 3.57 -3.21 29.76
N LYS A 326 4.13 -2.15 30.33
CA LYS A 326 4.82 -1.13 29.52
C LYS A 326 6.08 -1.69 28.88
N SER A 327 6.81 -2.57 29.62
CA SER A 327 7.98 -3.25 29.06
C SER A 327 7.59 -4.31 28.04
N VAL A 328 6.47 -5.03 28.26
CA VAL A 328 5.89 -5.94 27.26
C VAL A 328 5.48 -5.17 26.00
N ALA A 329 4.86 -4.01 26.15
CA ALA A 329 4.52 -3.13 25.04
C ALA A 329 5.76 -2.63 24.29
N ALA A 330 6.84 -2.29 25.01
CA ALA A 330 8.12 -1.91 24.41
C ALA A 330 8.70 -3.07 23.58
N ALA A 331 8.64 -4.31 24.09
CA ALA A 331 9.02 -5.49 23.33
C ALA A 331 8.15 -5.65 22.06
N GLY A 332 6.83 -5.42 22.17
CA GLY A 332 5.93 -5.41 21.02
C GLY A 332 6.29 -4.36 19.98
N ILE A 333 6.68 -3.15 20.38
CA ILE A 333 7.15 -2.09 19.47
C ILE A 333 8.40 -2.55 18.70
N VAL A 334 9.37 -3.19 19.38
CA VAL A 334 10.57 -3.71 18.72
C VAL A 334 10.20 -4.76 17.68
N VAL A 335 9.29 -5.70 18.02
CA VAL A 335 8.81 -6.71 17.08
C VAL A 335 8.11 -6.07 15.89
N LEU A 336 7.26 -5.07 16.10
CA LEU A 336 6.59 -4.34 15.03
C LEU A 336 7.59 -3.67 14.08
N LEU A 337 8.63 -3.02 14.62
CA LEU A 337 9.69 -2.41 13.83
C LEU A 337 10.45 -3.45 13.00
N VAL A 338 10.76 -4.60 13.59
CA VAL A 338 11.44 -5.70 12.88
C VAL A 338 10.55 -6.22 11.73
N ILE A 339 9.26 -6.47 11.98
CA ILE A 339 8.32 -6.91 10.95
C ILE A 339 8.26 -5.88 9.82
N LEU A 340 8.14 -4.59 10.15
CA LEU A 340 8.08 -3.51 9.16
C LEU A 340 9.36 -3.44 8.33
N LEU A 341 10.53 -3.54 8.96
CA LEU A 341 11.81 -3.55 8.26
C LEU A 341 11.99 -4.77 7.37
N LEU A 342 11.57 -5.96 7.83
CA LEU A 342 11.63 -7.19 7.04
C LEU A 342 10.70 -7.12 5.82
N LEU A 343 9.46 -6.68 5.99
CA LEU A 343 8.50 -6.55 4.89
C LEU A 343 8.96 -5.51 3.87
N ASN A 344 9.44 -4.35 4.34
CA ASN A 344 10.00 -3.32 3.46
C ASN A 344 11.27 -3.79 2.75
N GLY A 345 12.17 -4.47 3.47
CA GLY A 345 13.38 -5.06 2.89
C GLY A 345 13.06 -6.08 1.81
N LEU A 346 12.13 -7.00 2.07
CA LEU A 346 11.65 -7.97 1.08
C LEU A 346 11.06 -7.29 -0.16
N ALA A 347 10.20 -6.30 0.05
CA ALA A 347 9.58 -5.54 -1.03
C ALA A 347 10.62 -4.77 -1.88
N LEU A 348 11.64 -4.18 -1.25
CA LEU A 348 12.76 -3.54 -1.94
C LEU A 348 13.60 -4.54 -2.74
N LEU A 349 13.86 -5.73 -2.20
CA LEU A 349 14.59 -6.79 -2.91
C LEU A 349 13.81 -7.25 -4.16
N ILE A 350 12.49 -7.45 -4.03
CA ILE A 350 11.62 -7.78 -5.17
C ILE A 350 11.70 -6.67 -6.22
N ARG A 351 11.54 -5.41 -5.82
CA ARG A 351 11.67 -4.25 -6.73
C ARG A 351 13.01 -4.22 -7.44
N GLN A 352 14.13 -4.41 -6.74
CA GLN A 352 15.47 -4.39 -7.33
C GLN A 352 15.66 -5.51 -8.35
N ARG A 353 15.12 -6.70 -8.09
CA ARG A 353 15.20 -7.83 -9.02
C ARG A 353 14.46 -7.53 -10.33
N TYR A 354 13.27 -6.94 -10.25
CA TYR A 354 12.51 -6.55 -11.43
C TYR A 354 13.13 -5.35 -12.17
N SER A 355 13.69 -4.37 -11.45
CA SER A 355 14.32 -3.19 -12.04
C SER A 355 15.60 -3.48 -12.84
N LYS A 356 16.33 -4.56 -12.52
CA LYS A 356 17.56 -4.93 -13.23
C LYS A 356 17.34 -5.33 -14.70
N HIS A 357 16.16 -5.84 -15.04
CA HIS A 357 15.79 -6.25 -16.39
C HIS A 357 15.33 -5.09 -17.29
N LEU A 358 15.14 -3.88 -16.72
CA LEU A 358 14.55 -2.73 -17.40
C LEU A 358 15.51 -1.53 -17.54
N ARG A 359 16.83 -1.76 -17.43
CA ARG A 359 17.81 -0.70 -17.72
C ARG A 359 17.89 -0.50 -19.24
N TRP A 360 17.34 0.62 -19.66
CA TRP A 360 17.48 1.21 -20.99
C TRP A 360 18.82 1.91 -21.12
#